data_efc862d02dc04c92a9cf3d1f9749ff5f
#
_entry.id   efc862d02dc04c92a9cf3d1f9749ff5f
#
_cell.length_a   1.000
_cell.length_b   1.000
_cell.length_c   1.000
_cell.angle_alpha   90.00
_cell.angle_beta   90.00
_cell.angle_gamma   90.00
#
_symmetry.space_group_name_H-M   'P 1'
#
loop_
_entity.id
_entity.type
_entity.pdbx_description
1 polymer ?
#
loop_
_entity_poly.entity_id
_entity_poly.type
_entity_poly.pdbx_seq_one_letter_code
_entity_poly.pdbx_strand_id
1 'polypeptide(L)'
;LGHTPFGHSGEAILDKICEDGFAHYRQSVRVVELLEKKGKGLNLTKEVRDGILNHRTSGNPATLEGHVVRLSDKIAYINHDIDDAIRARILTEEELPREYTDILGHSVRERLNTMIQDIIFNSLGKPQILMSPGMETAMKGLRTWMFAHVYRGGAAKAEEGKAQQLIVALYEYYMKHVDQLPEEFLEMMDRGEKKERVVCDYIAGMSDSYAIDQFEELFVPKAWKV
;
A
#
# COMPACT_ATOMS: atom_id res chain seq x y z
N LEU A 1 0.31 1.47 -6.42
CA LEU A 1 1.04 2.68 -6.76
C LEU A 1 1.54 3.34 -5.48
N GLY A 2 2.83 3.74 -5.44
CA GLY A 2 3.39 4.45 -4.30
C GLY A 2 3.52 3.68 -2.98
N HIS A 3 3.19 2.40 -2.94
CA HIS A 3 3.46 1.54 -1.80
C HIS A 3 4.96 1.27 -1.67
N THR A 4 5.38 1.01 -0.44
CA THR A 4 6.76 0.64 -0.09
C THR A 4 6.91 -0.88 -0.05
N PRO A 5 8.14 -1.42 -0.12
CA PRO A 5 8.36 -2.80 0.28
C PRO A 5 7.83 -3.03 1.70
N PHE A 6 7.31 -4.21 1.94
CA PHE A 6 6.71 -4.65 3.22
C PHE A 6 5.47 -3.84 3.66
N GLY A 7 4.75 -3.24 2.70
CA GLY A 7 3.45 -2.60 2.91
C GLY A 7 3.46 -1.53 4.00
N HIS A 8 2.51 -1.60 4.94
CA HIS A 8 2.37 -0.60 6.02
C HIS A 8 3.59 -0.55 6.97
N SER A 9 4.30 -1.67 7.14
CA SER A 9 5.51 -1.69 7.98
C SER A 9 6.63 -0.85 7.36
N GLY A 10 6.80 -0.96 6.04
CA GLY A 10 7.74 -0.15 5.28
C GLY A 10 7.33 1.32 5.23
N GLU A 11 6.04 1.62 5.03
CA GLU A 11 5.53 2.99 5.08
C GLU A 11 5.82 3.64 6.43
N ALA A 12 5.52 2.94 7.53
CA ALA A 12 5.71 3.45 8.88
C ALA A 12 7.18 3.77 9.22
N ILE A 13 8.14 2.99 8.69
CA ILE A 13 9.56 3.25 8.94
C ILE A 13 10.08 4.36 8.03
N LEU A 14 9.69 4.40 6.75
CA LEU A 14 10.07 5.49 5.85
C LEU A 14 9.51 6.84 6.32
N ASP A 15 8.28 6.88 6.85
CA ASP A 15 7.71 8.10 7.43
C ASP A 15 8.55 8.66 8.59
N LYS A 16 9.21 7.77 9.36
CA LYS A 16 10.07 8.16 10.48
C LYS A 16 11.46 8.64 10.07
N ILE A 17 12.05 8.04 9.03
CA ILE A 17 13.44 8.29 8.66
C ILE A 17 13.59 9.29 7.52
N CYS A 18 12.57 9.49 6.67
CA CYS A 18 12.57 10.53 5.64
C CYS A 18 12.27 11.89 6.27
N GLU A 19 13.11 12.89 6.00
CA GLU A 19 13.00 14.23 6.58
C GLU A 19 11.62 14.88 6.36
N ASP A 20 11.06 14.73 5.15
CA ASP A 20 9.75 15.28 4.78
C ASP A 20 8.59 14.33 5.11
N GLY A 21 8.86 13.22 5.83
CA GLY A 21 7.92 12.14 6.08
C GLY A 21 7.58 11.34 4.81
N PHE A 22 6.76 10.30 4.98
CA PHE A 22 6.33 9.45 3.89
C PHE A 22 4.85 9.05 4.04
N ALA A 23 4.12 9.03 2.92
CA ALA A 23 2.78 8.48 2.86
C ALA A 23 2.50 7.94 1.46
N HIS A 24 2.05 6.68 1.35
CA HIS A 24 1.84 6.00 0.07
C HIS A 24 0.97 6.78 -0.91
N TYR A 25 -0.08 7.45 -0.45
CA TYR A 25 -0.98 8.23 -1.31
C TYR A 25 -0.31 9.49 -1.90
N ARG A 26 0.62 10.12 -1.16
CA ARG A 26 1.45 11.22 -1.68
C ARG A 26 2.51 10.66 -2.63
N GLN A 27 3.12 9.54 -2.27
CA GLN A 27 4.07 8.86 -3.13
C GLN A 27 3.43 8.39 -4.43
N SER A 28 2.17 7.94 -4.40
CA SER A 28 1.42 7.57 -5.61
C SER A 28 1.31 8.74 -6.60
N VAL A 29 1.03 9.95 -6.10
CA VAL A 29 1.00 11.15 -6.94
C VAL A 29 2.39 11.46 -7.47
N ARG A 30 3.43 11.37 -6.63
CA ARG A 30 4.81 11.61 -7.02
C ARG A 30 5.29 10.61 -8.09
N VAL A 31 4.89 9.34 -7.99
CA VAL A 31 5.17 8.35 -9.03
C VAL A 31 4.61 8.81 -10.37
N VAL A 32 3.34 9.15 -10.44
CA VAL A 32 2.69 9.51 -11.72
C VAL A 32 3.06 10.89 -12.25
N GLU A 33 3.47 11.82 -11.40
CA GLU A 33 3.85 13.17 -11.81
C GLU A 33 5.33 13.32 -12.14
N LEU A 34 6.20 12.55 -11.47
CA LEU A 34 7.64 12.77 -11.53
C LEU A 34 8.43 11.50 -11.87
N LEU A 35 8.20 10.36 -11.20
CA LEU A 35 9.08 9.20 -11.33
C LEU A 35 8.88 8.45 -12.64
N GLU A 36 7.64 8.32 -13.10
CA GLU A 36 7.33 7.62 -14.34
C GLU A 36 7.98 8.29 -15.57
N LYS A 37 8.22 7.47 -16.59
CA LYS A 37 8.82 7.89 -17.87
C LYS A 37 10.14 8.66 -17.70
N LYS A 38 11.00 8.20 -16.78
CA LYS A 38 12.32 8.78 -16.52
C LYS A 38 12.23 10.27 -16.15
N GLY A 39 11.42 10.58 -15.17
CA GLY A 39 11.28 11.93 -14.65
C GLY A 39 10.37 12.87 -15.47
N LYS A 40 9.56 12.33 -16.41
CA LYS A 40 8.63 13.13 -17.23
C LYS A 40 7.19 13.08 -16.75
N GLY A 41 6.86 12.10 -15.91
CA GLY A 41 5.51 11.84 -15.45
C GLY A 41 4.55 11.37 -16.54
N LEU A 42 3.30 11.09 -16.14
CA LEU A 42 2.26 10.54 -17.02
C LEU A 42 1.33 11.59 -17.64
N ASN A 43 1.48 12.88 -17.30
CA ASN A 43 0.61 13.97 -17.79
C ASN A 43 -0.90 13.69 -17.55
N LEU A 44 -1.22 13.27 -16.32
CA LEU A 44 -2.61 13.00 -15.92
C LEU A 44 -3.39 14.29 -15.65
N THR A 45 -4.73 14.24 -15.81
CA THR A 45 -5.60 15.35 -15.46
C THR A 45 -5.61 15.60 -13.94
N LYS A 46 -6.09 16.76 -13.51
CA LYS A 46 -6.22 17.11 -12.09
C LYS A 46 -7.16 16.14 -11.35
N GLU A 47 -8.23 15.74 -12.02
CA GLU A 47 -9.26 14.83 -11.48
C GLU A 47 -8.68 13.45 -11.20
N VAL A 48 -7.88 12.90 -12.11
CA VAL A 48 -7.21 11.61 -11.92
C VAL A 48 -6.20 11.69 -10.78
N ARG A 49 -5.40 12.76 -10.70
CA ARG A 49 -4.45 12.99 -9.62
C ARG A 49 -5.13 13.16 -8.26
N ASP A 50 -6.25 13.88 -8.23
CA ASP A 50 -7.09 14.00 -7.03
C ASP A 50 -7.61 12.64 -6.56
N GLY A 51 -8.12 11.82 -7.50
CA GLY A 51 -8.55 10.45 -7.20
C GLY A 51 -7.43 9.58 -6.62
N ILE A 52 -6.21 9.67 -7.20
CA ILE A 52 -5.02 8.97 -6.68
C ILE A 52 -4.67 9.47 -5.27
N LEU A 53 -4.65 10.78 -5.04
CA LEU A 53 -4.30 11.37 -3.74
C LEU A 53 -5.31 10.98 -2.64
N ASN A 54 -6.59 10.88 -3.01
CA ASN A 54 -7.71 10.73 -2.08
C ASN A 54 -8.31 9.31 -2.04
N HIS A 55 -7.64 8.28 -2.60
CA HIS A 55 -8.16 6.90 -2.61
C HIS A 55 -8.28 6.28 -1.22
N ARG A 56 -7.46 6.71 -0.26
CA ARG A 56 -7.46 6.20 1.12
C ARG A 56 -8.79 6.38 1.85
N THR A 57 -8.98 5.63 2.92
CA THR A 57 -10.23 5.64 3.72
C THR A 57 -10.63 7.05 4.21
N SER A 58 -9.67 7.88 4.62
CA SER A 58 -9.91 9.26 5.09
C SER A 58 -9.91 10.30 3.96
N GLY A 59 -9.66 9.90 2.71
CA GLY A 59 -9.68 10.80 1.56
C GLY A 59 -11.11 11.13 1.13
N ASN A 60 -11.25 12.23 0.41
CA ASN A 60 -12.52 12.66 -0.17
C ASN A 60 -12.28 13.14 -1.61
N PRO A 61 -12.29 12.24 -2.59
CA PRO A 61 -12.09 12.60 -4.00
C PRO A 61 -13.15 13.59 -4.49
N ALA A 62 -12.78 14.47 -5.41
CA ALA A 62 -13.68 15.47 -5.95
C ALA A 62 -14.66 14.91 -7.01
N THR A 63 -14.36 13.75 -7.61
CA THR A 63 -15.16 13.14 -8.68
C THR A 63 -15.85 11.86 -8.25
N LEU A 64 -16.93 11.49 -8.96
CA LEU A 64 -17.62 10.23 -8.71
C LEU A 64 -16.72 9.02 -9.02
N GLU A 65 -15.90 9.11 -10.06
CA GLU A 65 -14.90 8.10 -10.42
C GLU A 65 -13.88 7.89 -9.29
N GLY A 66 -13.39 8.96 -8.67
CA GLY A 66 -12.52 8.90 -7.50
C GLY A 66 -13.19 8.21 -6.31
N HIS A 67 -14.49 8.46 -6.09
CA HIS A 67 -15.26 7.76 -5.06
C HIS A 67 -15.43 6.27 -5.37
N VAL A 68 -15.64 5.90 -6.65
CA VAL A 68 -15.67 4.48 -7.08
C VAL A 68 -14.34 3.82 -6.77
N VAL A 69 -13.21 4.43 -7.16
CA VAL A 69 -11.87 3.90 -6.87
C VAL A 69 -11.65 3.72 -5.37
N ARG A 70 -12.01 4.72 -4.57
CA ARG A 70 -11.87 4.66 -3.10
C ARG A 70 -12.68 3.54 -2.44
N LEU A 71 -13.90 3.24 -2.93
CA LEU A 71 -14.70 2.14 -2.42
C LEU A 71 -14.18 0.79 -2.94
N SER A 72 -13.76 0.72 -4.20
CA SER A 72 -13.14 -0.48 -4.78
C SER A 72 -11.86 -0.87 -4.04
N ASP A 73 -11.01 0.10 -3.69
CA ASP A 73 -9.81 -0.11 -2.91
C ASP A 73 -10.12 -0.75 -1.54
N LYS A 74 -11.11 -0.22 -0.83
CA LYS A 74 -11.56 -0.79 0.45
C LYS A 74 -12.05 -2.24 0.33
N ILE A 75 -12.83 -2.52 -0.72
CA ILE A 75 -13.38 -3.86 -0.96
C ILE A 75 -12.26 -4.82 -1.34
N ALA A 76 -11.37 -4.41 -2.23
CA ALA A 76 -10.23 -5.21 -2.64
C ALA A 76 -9.33 -5.54 -1.44
N TYR A 77 -8.97 -4.52 -0.66
CA TYR A 77 -8.08 -4.65 0.49
C TYR A 77 -8.58 -5.70 1.49
N ILE A 78 -9.82 -5.59 1.98
CA ILE A 78 -10.33 -6.53 2.98
C ILE A 78 -10.42 -7.97 2.44
N ASN A 79 -10.77 -8.14 1.16
CA ASN A 79 -10.87 -9.47 0.56
C ASN A 79 -9.50 -10.10 0.31
N HIS A 80 -8.50 -9.32 -0.11
CA HIS A 80 -7.13 -9.79 -0.26
C HIS A 80 -6.51 -10.15 1.09
N ASP A 81 -6.71 -9.34 2.12
CA ASP A 81 -6.23 -9.63 3.47
C ASP A 81 -6.79 -10.95 4.02
N ILE A 82 -8.08 -11.22 3.80
CA ILE A 82 -8.71 -12.49 4.20
C ILE A 82 -8.10 -13.65 3.41
N ASP A 83 -7.99 -13.52 2.09
CA ASP A 83 -7.45 -14.56 1.21
C ASP A 83 -5.98 -14.89 1.56
N ASP A 84 -5.17 -13.87 1.81
CA ASP A 84 -3.78 -14.03 2.22
C ASP A 84 -3.66 -14.71 3.60
N ALA A 85 -4.51 -14.35 4.56
CA ALA A 85 -4.53 -14.99 5.87
C ALA A 85 -4.95 -16.48 5.79
N ILE A 86 -5.90 -16.80 4.91
CA ILE A 86 -6.31 -18.18 4.65
C ILE A 86 -5.18 -18.98 3.97
N ARG A 87 -4.53 -18.41 2.95
CA ARG A 87 -3.37 -19.02 2.28
C ARG A 87 -2.21 -19.24 3.23
N ALA A 88 -1.96 -18.30 4.12
CA ALA A 88 -0.96 -18.44 5.18
C ALA A 88 -1.36 -19.39 6.31
N ARG A 89 -2.57 -19.98 6.26
CA ARG A 89 -3.13 -20.86 7.29
C ARG A 89 -3.20 -20.21 8.68
N ILE A 90 -3.42 -18.91 8.71
CA ILE A 90 -3.60 -18.14 9.94
C ILE A 90 -5.04 -18.23 10.41
N LEU A 91 -5.99 -18.29 9.45
CA LEU A 91 -7.42 -18.46 9.71
C LEU A 91 -8.08 -19.30 8.60
N THR A 92 -9.34 -19.70 8.85
CA THR A 92 -10.20 -20.31 7.83
C THR A 92 -11.42 -19.43 7.59
N GLU A 93 -12.14 -19.67 6.48
CA GLU A 93 -13.36 -18.89 6.14
C GLU A 93 -14.44 -19.02 7.25
N GLU A 94 -14.54 -20.20 7.89
CA GLU A 94 -15.50 -20.51 8.94
C GLU A 94 -15.23 -19.77 10.26
N GLU A 95 -14.01 -19.30 10.47
CA GLU A 95 -13.62 -18.53 11.67
C GLU A 95 -14.03 -17.07 11.57
N LEU A 96 -14.39 -16.59 10.38
CA LEU A 96 -14.87 -15.23 10.21
C LEU A 96 -16.21 -15.04 10.94
N PRO A 97 -16.43 -13.90 11.66
CA PRO A 97 -17.66 -13.70 12.43
C PRO A 97 -18.91 -13.68 11.55
N ARG A 98 -19.87 -14.54 11.87
CA ARG A 98 -21.12 -14.69 11.12
C ARG A 98 -21.93 -13.39 11.08
N GLU A 99 -21.87 -12.58 12.13
CA GLU A 99 -22.54 -11.27 12.16
C GLU A 99 -22.14 -10.35 11.00
N TYR A 100 -20.94 -10.55 10.41
CA TYR A 100 -20.49 -9.82 9.24
C TYR A 100 -20.64 -10.63 7.96
N THR A 101 -20.30 -11.92 7.97
CA THR A 101 -20.35 -12.76 6.77
C THR A 101 -21.77 -13.05 6.31
N ASP A 102 -22.77 -13.09 7.19
CA ASP A 102 -24.18 -13.21 6.83
C ASP A 102 -24.69 -11.99 6.02
N ILE A 103 -24.07 -10.83 6.19
CA ILE A 103 -24.37 -9.60 5.45
C ILE A 103 -23.51 -9.48 4.19
N LEU A 104 -22.22 -9.76 4.31
CA LEU A 104 -21.25 -9.52 3.25
C LEU A 104 -21.16 -10.68 2.25
N GLY A 105 -21.33 -11.93 2.72
CA GLY A 105 -21.14 -13.17 1.98
C GLY A 105 -20.10 -14.11 2.64
N HIS A 106 -20.24 -15.41 2.39
CA HIS A 106 -19.44 -16.48 2.99
C HIS A 106 -18.27 -16.96 2.13
N SER A 107 -17.97 -16.25 1.07
CA SER A 107 -16.82 -16.51 0.20
C SER A 107 -16.33 -15.19 -0.41
N VAL A 108 -15.09 -15.15 -0.89
CA VAL A 108 -14.53 -13.98 -1.61
C VAL A 108 -15.46 -13.55 -2.75
N ARG A 109 -15.96 -14.52 -3.53
CA ARG A 109 -16.87 -14.26 -4.66
C ARG A 109 -18.18 -13.63 -4.19
N GLU A 110 -18.80 -14.17 -3.14
CA GLU A 110 -20.04 -13.65 -2.60
C GLU A 110 -19.83 -12.25 -2.01
N ARG A 111 -18.79 -12.05 -1.21
CA ARG A 111 -18.46 -10.75 -0.61
C ARG A 111 -18.26 -9.67 -1.68
N LEU A 112 -17.46 -9.96 -2.71
CA LEU A 112 -17.26 -9.03 -3.82
C LEU A 112 -18.58 -8.69 -4.53
N ASN A 113 -19.36 -9.72 -4.90
CA ASN A 113 -20.63 -9.52 -5.60
C ASN A 113 -21.63 -8.73 -4.76
N THR A 114 -21.79 -9.07 -3.49
CA THR A 114 -22.75 -8.42 -2.59
C THR A 114 -22.40 -6.94 -2.39
N MET A 115 -21.14 -6.64 -2.10
CA MET A 115 -20.70 -5.25 -1.87
C MET A 115 -20.76 -4.41 -3.14
N ILE A 116 -20.40 -4.96 -4.30
CA ILE A 116 -20.46 -4.25 -5.58
C ILE A 116 -21.92 -3.96 -5.95
N GLN A 117 -22.81 -4.95 -5.83
CA GLN A 117 -24.24 -4.74 -6.10
C GLN A 117 -24.86 -3.72 -5.15
N ASP A 118 -24.54 -3.77 -3.86
CA ASP A 118 -25.00 -2.79 -2.88
C ASP A 118 -24.61 -1.36 -3.29
N ILE A 119 -23.38 -1.14 -3.69
CA ILE A 119 -22.91 0.17 -4.15
C ILE A 119 -23.65 0.60 -5.41
N ILE A 120 -23.84 -0.28 -6.39
CA ILE A 120 -24.57 0.03 -7.63
C ILE A 120 -25.99 0.46 -7.31
N PHE A 121 -26.74 -0.34 -6.53
CA PHE A 121 -28.14 -0.05 -6.19
C PHE A 121 -28.29 1.24 -5.38
N ASN A 122 -27.37 1.51 -4.47
CA ASN A 122 -27.45 2.72 -3.64
C ASN A 122 -26.99 3.98 -4.36
N SER A 123 -26.23 3.86 -5.46
CA SER A 123 -25.65 4.98 -6.21
C SER A 123 -26.41 5.30 -7.50
N LEU A 124 -27.13 4.33 -8.08
CA LEU A 124 -27.76 4.51 -9.37
C LEU A 124 -28.75 5.69 -9.39
N GLY A 125 -28.55 6.61 -10.33
CA GLY A 125 -29.37 7.82 -10.46
C GLY A 125 -29.13 8.90 -9.41
N LYS A 126 -28.09 8.77 -8.58
CA LYS A 126 -27.70 9.77 -7.56
C LYS A 126 -26.36 10.42 -7.91
N PRO A 127 -26.13 11.68 -7.54
CA PRO A 127 -24.85 12.36 -7.71
C PRO A 127 -23.83 11.96 -6.60
N GLN A 128 -23.86 10.71 -6.14
CA GLN A 128 -23.02 10.20 -5.06
C GLN A 128 -22.78 8.70 -5.27
N ILE A 129 -21.62 8.22 -4.88
CA ILE A 129 -21.28 6.79 -4.82
C ILE A 129 -21.37 6.36 -3.36
N LEU A 130 -22.32 5.49 -3.05
CA LEU A 130 -22.67 5.13 -1.67
C LEU A 130 -22.76 3.61 -1.49
N MET A 131 -22.30 3.17 -0.32
CA MET A 131 -22.61 1.85 0.23
C MET A 131 -23.74 2.01 1.26
N SER A 132 -24.63 1.03 1.38
CA SER A 132 -25.67 1.07 2.41
C SER A 132 -25.06 1.10 3.83
N PRO A 133 -25.72 1.73 4.82
CA PRO A 133 -25.19 1.81 6.18
C PRO A 133 -24.95 0.44 6.82
N GLY A 134 -25.78 -0.55 6.53
CA GLY A 134 -25.61 -1.93 7.03
C GLY A 134 -24.37 -2.60 6.45
N MET A 135 -24.19 -2.48 5.15
CA MET A 135 -23.01 -3.02 4.45
C MET A 135 -21.72 -2.34 4.92
N GLU A 136 -21.73 -1.01 5.05
CA GLU A 136 -20.57 -0.26 5.53
C GLU A 136 -20.21 -0.64 6.97
N THR A 137 -21.19 -0.84 7.83
CA THR A 137 -20.99 -1.27 9.23
C THR A 137 -20.40 -2.67 9.29
N ALA A 138 -20.95 -3.61 8.52
CA ALA A 138 -20.44 -4.99 8.47
C ALA A 138 -19.00 -5.04 7.93
N MET A 139 -18.70 -4.30 6.87
CA MET A 139 -17.36 -4.21 6.30
C MET A 139 -16.34 -3.61 7.29
N LYS A 140 -16.70 -2.53 7.99
CA LYS A 140 -15.86 -1.93 9.03
C LYS A 140 -15.65 -2.89 10.22
N GLY A 141 -16.71 -3.60 10.62
CA GLY A 141 -16.64 -4.60 11.70
C GLY A 141 -15.68 -5.74 11.35
N LEU A 142 -15.84 -6.31 10.15
CA LEU A 142 -14.97 -7.38 9.67
C LEU A 142 -13.51 -6.94 9.59
N ARG A 143 -13.24 -5.73 9.06
CA ARG A 143 -11.89 -5.15 9.04
C ARG A 143 -11.30 -5.00 10.44
N THR A 144 -12.07 -4.52 11.40
CA THR A 144 -11.63 -4.36 12.79
C THR A 144 -11.31 -5.72 13.41
N TRP A 145 -12.14 -6.71 13.14
CA TRP A 145 -11.92 -8.09 13.59
C TRP A 145 -10.63 -8.68 13.00
N MET A 146 -10.40 -8.52 11.69
CA MET A 146 -9.17 -8.93 11.02
C MET A 146 -7.94 -8.28 11.66
N PHE A 147 -8.02 -6.99 11.97
CA PHE A 147 -6.94 -6.27 12.64
C PHE A 147 -6.59 -6.88 14.00
N ALA A 148 -7.58 -7.28 14.76
CA ALA A 148 -7.39 -7.85 16.10
C ALA A 148 -6.85 -9.29 16.08
N HIS A 149 -7.22 -10.09 15.08
CA HIS A 149 -6.99 -11.54 15.09
C HIS A 149 -5.86 -11.97 14.15
N VAL A 150 -5.63 -11.26 13.07
CA VAL A 150 -4.62 -11.60 12.07
C VAL A 150 -3.32 -10.82 12.29
N TYR A 151 -3.41 -9.50 12.39
CA TYR A 151 -2.22 -8.63 12.40
C TYR A 151 -1.50 -8.53 13.76
N ARG A 152 -2.12 -8.96 14.87
CA ARG A 152 -1.50 -8.92 16.21
C ARG A 152 -0.71 -10.18 16.58
N GLY A 153 -0.59 -11.16 15.69
CA GLY A 153 0.15 -12.40 15.94
C GLY A 153 1.66 -12.16 16.09
N GLY A 154 2.29 -12.77 17.11
CA GLY A 154 3.70 -12.52 17.47
C GLY A 154 4.73 -12.84 16.37
N ALA A 155 4.46 -13.82 15.50
CA ALA A 155 5.36 -14.20 14.40
C ALA A 155 5.41 -13.11 13.31
N ALA A 156 4.26 -12.57 12.90
CA ALA A 156 4.18 -11.47 11.94
C ALA A 156 4.93 -10.23 12.44
N LYS A 157 4.77 -9.90 13.73
CA LYS A 157 5.42 -8.74 14.34
C LYS A 157 6.96 -8.87 14.41
N ALA A 158 7.48 -10.09 14.53
CA ALA A 158 8.93 -10.33 14.48
C ALA A 158 9.50 -10.09 13.07
N GLU A 159 8.80 -10.52 12.03
CA GLU A 159 9.20 -10.29 10.64
C GLU A 159 9.07 -8.80 10.25
N GLU A 160 8.04 -8.10 10.73
CA GLU A 160 7.92 -6.65 10.57
C GLU A 160 9.13 -5.89 11.10
N GLY A 161 9.63 -6.28 12.30
CA GLY A 161 10.82 -5.68 12.88
C GLY A 161 12.08 -5.87 12.01
N LYS A 162 12.25 -7.05 11.42
CA LYS A 162 13.35 -7.31 10.48
C LYS A 162 13.20 -6.48 9.20
N ALA A 163 12.00 -6.42 8.64
CA ALA A 163 11.72 -5.61 7.45
C ALA A 163 12.03 -4.13 7.68
N GLN A 164 11.65 -3.58 8.83
CA GLN A 164 11.97 -2.20 9.20
C GLN A 164 13.48 -1.97 9.32
N GLN A 165 14.21 -2.89 9.97
CA GLN A 165 15.67 -2.79 10.07
C GLN A 165 16.35 -2.85 8.70
N LEU A 166 15.87 -3.69 7.81
CA LEU A 166 16.34 -3.80 6.43
C LEU A 166 16.19 -2.47 5.69
N ILE A 167 15.01 -1.85 5.75
CA ILE A 167 14.75 -0.56 5.11
C ILE A 167 15.65 0.54 5.67
N VAL A 168 15.83 0.59 7.00
CA VAL A 168 16.75 1.56 7.63
C VAL A 168 18.17 1.37 7.13
N ALA A 169 18.66 0.12 7.08
CA ALA A 169 20.02 -0.17 6.61
C ALA A 169 20.21 0.25 5.14
N LEU A 170 19.24 -0.05 4.27
CA LEU A 170 19.30 0.39 2.87
C LEU A 170 19.26 1.91 2.75
N TYR A 171 18.38 2.59 3.51
CA TYR A 171 18.32 4.05 3.50
C TYR A 171 19.64 4.69 3.93
N GLU A 172 20.21 4.26 5.05
CA GLU A 172 21.48 4.77 5.54
C GLU A 172 22.63 4.48 4.57
N TYR A 173 22.60 3.34 3.91
CA TYR A 173 23.60 2.98 2.92
C TYR A 173 23.54 3.92 1.71
N TYR A 174 22.39 4.07 1.08
CA TYR A 174 22.23 4.93 -0.10
C TYR A 174 22.38 6.43 0.23
N MET A 175 22.08 6.83 1.46
CA MET A 175 22.43 8.17 1.93
C MET A 175 23.95 8.44 1.98
N LYS A 176 24.78 7.41 2.20
CA LYS A 176 26.25 7.52 2.20
C LYS A 176 26.85 7.26 0.82
N HIS A 177 26.21 6.47 0.00
CA HIS A 177 26.68 5.98 -1.30
C HIS A 177 25.69 6.34 -2.42
N VAL A 178 25.39 7.62 -2.54
CA VAL A 178 24.43 8.17 -3.52
C VAL A 178 24.83 7.83 -4.96
N ASP A 179 26.11 7.76 -5.24
CA ASP A 179 26.71 7.37 -6.52
C ASP A 179 26.34 5.94 -6.98
N GLN A 180 25.80 5.13 -6.09
CA GLN A 180 25.30 3.78 -6.41
C GLN A 180 23.81 3.73 -6.77
N LEU A 181 23.12 4.85 -6.71
CA LEU A 181 21.74 4.92 -7.21
C LEU A 181 21.71 4.79 -8.73
N PRO A 182 20.60 4.25 -9.30
CA PRO A 182 20.39 4.27 -10.74
C PRO A 182 20.44 5.68 -11.33
N GLU A 183 20.94 5.81 -12.57
CA GLU A 183 21.17 7.09 -13.25
C GLU A 183 19.96 8.02 -13.22
N GLU A 184 18.76 7.48 -13.38
CA GLU A 184 17.51 8.27 -13.35
C GLU A 184 17.28 9.00 -12.01
N PHE A 185 17.74 8.42 -10.89
CA PHE A 185 17.67 9.05 -9.57
C PHE A 185 18.77 10.10 -9.37
N LEU A 186 19.96 9.86 -9.93
CA LEU A 186 21.04 10.86 -9.95
C LEU A 186 20.62 12.11 -10.74
N GLU A 187 20.02 11.92 -11.92
CA GLU A 187 19.47 13.02 -12.71
C GLU A 187 18.39 13.83 -11.96
N MET A 188 17.62 13.20 -11.06
CA MET A 188 16.64 13.94 -10.26
C MET A 188 17.33 14.90 -9.28
N MET A 189 18.44 14.49 -8.68
CA MET A 189 19.22 15.38 -7.80
C MET A 189 19.86 16.53 -8.60
N ASP A 190 20.34 16.25 -9.80
CA ASP A 190 20.87 17.29 -10.70
C ASP A 190 19.82 18.33 -11.09
N ARG A 191 18.53 17.92 -11.12
CA ARG A 191 17.38 18.82 -11.34
C ARG A 191 16.92 19.54 -10.06
N GLY A 192 17.58 19.33 -8.91
CA GLY A 192 17.33 20.02 -7.65
C GLY A 192 16.47 19.28 -6.63
N GLU A 193 16.15 17.99 -6.87
CA GLU A 193 15.50 17.16 -5.84
C GLU A 193 16.46 16.92 -4.68
N LYS A 194 15.94 16.96 -3.45
CA LYS A 194 16.74 16.67 -2.24
C LYS A 194 17.20 15.19 -2.24
N LYS A 195 18.44 14.98 -1.85
CA LYS A 195 19.04 13.65 -1.73
C LYS A 195 18.18 12.69 -0.89
N GLU A 196 17.74 13.15 0.28
CA GLU A 196 16.91 12.40 1.22
C GLU A 196 15.62 11.90 0.56
N ARG A 197 15.01 12.76 -0.25
CA ARG A 197 13.78 12.44 -0.98
C ARG A 197 14.03 11.44 -2.11
N VAL A 198 15.11 11.62 -2.85
CA VAL A 198 15.48 10.72 -3.95
C VAL A 198 15.81 9.31 -3.45
N VAL A 199 16.55 9.20 -2.34
CA VAL A 199 16.83 7.91 -1.69
C VAL A 199 15.52 7.26 -1.21
N CYS A 200 14.63 8.05 -0.63
CA CYS A 200 13.31 7.57 -0.22
C CYS A 200 12.48 7.05 -1.41
N ASP A 201 12.48 7.78 -2.53
CA ASP A 201 11.78 7.37 -3.77
C ASP A 201 12.33 6.05 -4.33
N TYR A 202 13.64 5.88 -4.32
CA TYR A 202 14.28 4.66 -4.80
C TYR A 202 13.88 3.45 -3.95
N ILE A 203 13.97 3.57 -2.63
CA ILE A 203 13.59 2.48 -1.71
C ILE A 203 12.10 2.20 -1.79
N ALA A 204 11.26 3.24 -1.86
CA ALA A 204 9.82 3.08 -1.98
C ALA A 204 9.41 2.38 -3.29
N GLY A 205 10.22 2.47 -4.34
CA GLY A 205 9.99 1.79 -5.61
C GLY A 205 10.41 0.31 -5.65
N MET A 206 11.04 -0.21 -4.59
CA MET A 206 11.46 -1.61 -4.53
C MET A 206 10.27 -2.54 -4.29
N SER A 207 10.32 -3.76 -4.85
CA SER A 207 9.51 -4.88 -4.36
C SER A 207 10.14 -5.47 -3.08
N ASP A 208 9.38 -6.25 -2.33
CA ASP A 208 9.88 -6.94 -1.13
C ASP A 208 11.10 -7.80 -1.46
N SER A 209 11.01 -8.61 -2.51
CA SER A 209 12.12 -9.47 -2.95
C SER A 209 13.34 -8.65 -3.34
N TYR A 210 13.18 -7.58 -4.12
CA TYR A 210 14.29 -6.75 -4.53
C TYR A 210 14.97 -6.04 -3.35
N ALA A 211 14.20 -5.60 -2.38
CA ALA A 211 14.76 -5.01 -1.16
C ALA A 211 15.56 -6.03 -0.34
N ILE A 212 15.09 -7.29 -0.26
CA ILE A 212 15.82 -8.38 0.37
C ILE A 212 17.12 -8.67 -0.39
N ASP A 213 17.05 -8.83 -1.71
CA ASP A 213 18.21 -9.11 -2.56
C ASP A 213 19.28 -8.00 -2.42
N GLN A 214 18.86 -6.73 -2.41
CA GLN A 214 19.76 -5.59 -2.21
C GLN A 214 20.41 -5.62 -0.83
N PHE A 215 19.63 -5.94 0.21
CA PHE A 215 20.18 -6.06 1.56
C PHE A 215 21.19 -7.20 1.65
N GLU A 216 20.89 -8.35 1.09
CA GLU A 216 21.82 -9.49 1.07
C GLU A 216 23.11 -9.16 0.31
N GLU A 217 23.00 -8.50 -0.84
CA GLU A 217 24.16 -8.11 -1.63
C GLU A 217 25.08 -7.15 -0.91
N LEU A 218 24.51 -6.17 -0.19
CA LEU A 218 25.25 -5.09 0.45
C LEU A 218 25.78 -5.44 1.84
N PHE A 219 25.05 -6.27 2.59
CA PHE A 219 25.32 -6.48 4.02
C PHE A 219 25.70 -7.91 4.40
N VAL A 220 25.44 -8.90 3.53
CA VAL A 220 25.76 -10.29 3.81
C VAL A 220 27.03 -10.70 3.05
N PRO A 221 28.14 -11.05 3.76
CA PRO A 221 29.39 -11.44 3.10
C PRO A 221 29.18 -12.74 2.31
N LYS A 222 29.66 -12.75 1.06
CA LYS A 222 29.65 -13.95 0.22
C LYS A 222 30.71 -14.94 0.69
N ALA A 223 30.35 -16.22 0.85
CA ALA A 223 31.30 -17.27 1.21
C ALA A 223 32.39 -17.40 0.12
N TRP A 224 33.63 -17.51 0.55
CA TRP A 224 34.71 -17.83 -0.38
C TRP A 224 34.48 -19.21 -0.97
N LYS A 225 34.24 -19.27 -2.27
CA LYS A 225 34.27 -20.54 -3.00
C LYS A 225 35.73 -20.82 -3.32
N VAL A 226 36.32 -21.80 -2.58
CA VAL A 226 37.61 -22.41 -2.88
C VAL A 226 37.43 -23.41 -4.01
#